data_9234f922fc3db8a6280edf00201d4511
#
_entry.id   9234f922fc3db8a6280edf00201d4511
#
_cell.length_a   1.000
_cell.length_b   1.000
_cell.length_c   1.000
_cell.angle_alpha   90.00
_cell.angle_beta   90.00
_cell.angle_gamma   90.00
#
_symmetry.space_group_name_H-M   'P 1'
#
loop_
_entity.id
_entity.type
_entity.pdbx_description
1 polymer ?
#
loop_
_entity_poly.entity_id
_entity_poly.type
_entity_poly.pdbx_seq_one_letter_code
_entity_poly.pdbx_strand_id
1 'polypeptide(L)'
;KSNGYMNVRRKSGKNALYVGAAEDGNNVIMGSNLEGNPSFIAGSNDDDNGYIKTMNSHNKNSTVIGSKKDGSGYLTTFSNSGNRTSFISSDKKGAGMIGLYDKDQKLQYTQKGEKTVVKQISDDKKKKK
;
A
#
# COMPACT_ATOMS: atom_id res chain seq x y z
N LYS A 1 -19.62 18.82 -17.69
CA LYS A 1 -19.54 17.47 -18.27
C LYS A 1 -19.53 16.50 -17.12
N SER A 2 -20.47 15.55 -17.06
CA SER A 2 -20.47 14.49 -16.05
C SER A 2 -19.50 13.39 -16.46
N ASN A 3 -18.70 12.93 -15.52
CA ASN A 3 -17.85 11.75 -15.72
C ASN A 3 -18.73 10.49 -15.78
N GLY A 4 -18.46 9.60 -16.76
CA GLY A 4 -19.14 8.31 -16.85
C GLY A 4 -18.72 7.38 -15.74
N TYR A 5 -19.67 6.61 -15.20
CA TYR A 5 -19.36 5.58 -14.20
C TYR A 5 -20.31 4.39 -14.32
N MET A 6 -19.86 3.26 -13.80
CA MET A 6 -20.66 2.06 -13.58
C MET A 6 -20.69 1.77 -12.08
N ASN A 7 -21.88 1.51 -11.55
CA ASN A 7 -22.04 1.18 -10.13
C ASN A 7 -22.87 -0.10 -9.98
N VAL A 8 -22.29 -1.14 -9.40
CA VAL A 8 -22.97 -2.37 -9.05
C VAL A 8 -23.38 -2.29 -7.58
N ARG A 9 -24.68 -2.46 -7.31
CA ARG A 9 -25.25 -2.43 -5.95
C ARG A 9 -25.69 -3.81 -5.50
N ARG A 10 -25.58 -4.06 -4.22
CA ARG A 10 -26.19 -5.22 -3.55
C ARG A 10 -27.68 -5.03 -3.41
N LYS A 11 -28.40 -6.13 -3.15
CA LYS A 11 -29.84 -6.11 -2.82
C LYS A 11 -30.14 -5.16 -1.65
N SER A 12 -29.19 -4.96 -0.73
CA SER A 12 -29.30 -4.01 0.39
C SER A 12 -29.21 -2.52 -0.01
N GLY A 13 -28.97 -2.21 -1.29
CA GLY A 13 -28.73 -0.86 -1.78
C GLY A 13 -27.29 -0.36 -1.64
N LYS A 14 -26.46 -1.04 -0.85
CA LYS A 14 -25.05 -0.66 -0.67
C LYS A 14 -24.22 -0.96 -1.92
N ASN A 15 -23.21 -0.15 -2.20
CA ASN A 15 -22.30 -0.38 -3.31
C ASN A 15 -21.54 -1.70 -3.12
N ALA A 16 -21.33 -2.42 -4.22
CA ALA A 16 -20.47 -3.60 -4.30
C ALA A 16 -19.22 -3.29 -5.11
N LEU A 17 -19.40 -2.63 -6.25
CA LEU A 17 -18.32 -2.23 -7.16
C LEU A 17 -18.66 -0.87 -7.75
N TYR A 18 -17.66 -0.01 -7.86
CA TYR A 18 -17.69 1.23 -8.63
C TYR A 18 -16.55 1.23 -9.64
N VAL A 19 -16.83 1.64 -10.87
CA VAL A 19 -15.84 1.85 -11.93
C VAL A 19 -16.17 3.17 -12.60
N GLY A 20 -15.24 4.11 -12.61
CA GLY A 20 -15.50 5.42 -13.20
C GLY A 20 -14.37 6.40 -12.99
N ALA A 21 -14.67 7.67 -13.14
CA ALA A 21 -13.77 8.76 -12.79
C ALA A 21 -14.24 9.41 -11.48
N ALA A 22 -13.28 9.79 -10.63
CA ALA A 22 -13.51 10.62 -9.46
C ALA A 22 -13.81 12.08 -9.87
N GLU A 23 -14.14 12.94 -8.91
CA GLU A 23 -14.46 14.35 -9.18
C GLU A 23 -13.28 15.12 -9.78
N ASP A 24 -12.05 14.74 -9.40
CA ASP A 24 -10.78 15.27 -9.93
C ASP A 24 -10.43 14.77 -11.34
N GLY A 25 -11.22 13.84 -11.90
CA GLY A 25 -11.01 13.24 -13.22
C GLY A 25 -10.17 11.98 -13.21
N ASN A 26 -9.56 11.61 -12.08
CA ASN A 26 -8.78 10.38 -11.94
C ASN A 26 -9.66 9.14 -12.10
N ASN A 27 -9.14 8.12 -12.79
CA ASN A 27 -9.86 6.86 -12.91
C ASN A 27 -9.82 6.08 -11.59
N VAL A 28 -10.91 5.36 -11.30
CA VAL A 28 -10.99 4.54 -10.10
C VAL A 28 -11.83 3.29 -10.31
N ILE A 29 -11.35 2.18 -9.78
CA ILE A 29 -12.08 0.93 -9.56
C ILE A 29 -12.11 0.69 -8.06
N MET A 30 -13.29 0.59 -7.46
CA MET A 30 -13.45 0.43 -6.01
C MET A 30 -14.41 -0.72 -5.72
N GLY A 31 -13.92 -1.73 -4.99
CA GLY A 31 -14.75 -2.76 -4.41
C GLY A 31 -15.07 -2.44 -2.95
N SER A 32 -16.28 -2.75 -2.51
CA SER A 32 -16.74 -2.50 -1.14
C SER A 32 -17.10 -3.79 -0.42
N ASN A 33 -16.89 -3.83 0.90
CA ASN A 33 -17.33 -4.91 1.76
C ASN A 33 -18.87 -4.91 1.94
N LEU A 34 -19.41 -5.84 2.70
CA LEU A 34 -20.87 -5.97 2.92
C LEU A 34 -21.48 -4.75 3.61
N GLU A 35 -20.70 -4.00 4.35
CA GLU A 35 -21.14 -2.78 5.03
C GLU A 35 -21.11 -1.55 4.12
N GLY A 36 -20.51 -1.68 2.91
CA GLY A 36 -20.39 -0.59 1.94
C GLY A 36 -19.06 0.19 2.07
N ASN A 37 -18.17 -0.20 3.00
CA ASN A 37 -16.87 0.42 3.14
C ASN A 37 -15.91 -0.10 2.06
N PRO A 38 -15.00 0.73 1.53
CA PRO A 38 -13.99 0.28 0.58
C PRO A 38 -13.16 -0.89 1.11
N SER A 39 -12.99 -1.94 0.31
CA SER A 39 -12.12 -3.09 0.61
C SER A 39 -10.89 -3.13 -0.29
N PHE A 40 -11.02 -2.64 -1.53
CA PHE A 40 -9.89 -2.35 -2.40
C PHE A 40 -10.19 -1.14 -3.28
N ILE A 41 -9.14 -0.46 -3.71
CA ILE A 41 -9.20 0.63 -4.67
C ILE A 41 -8.02 0.48 -5.63
N ALA A 42 -8.28 0.62 -6.94
CA ALA A 42 -7.26 0.72 -7.98
C ALA A 42 -7.57 1.93 -8.85
N GLY A 43 -6.55 2.67 -9.28
CA GLY A 43 -6.77 3.87 -10.09
C GLY A 43 -5.50 4.68 -10.29
N SER A 44 -5.67 5.93 -10.72
CA SER A 44 -4.61 6.93 -10.77
C SER A 44 -4.75 7.96 -9.64
N ASN A 45 -3.66 8.62 -9.31
CA ASN A 45 -3.60 9.75 -8.37
C ASN A 45 -3.37 11.07 -9.13
N ASP A 46 -3.27 12.19 -8.40
CA ASP A 46 -3.09 13.55 -8.96
C ASP A 46 -1.78 13.75 -9.74
N ASP A 47 -0.80 12.85 -9.57
CA ASP A 47 0.44 12.84 -10.34
C ASP A 47 0.38 11.86 -11.56
N ASP A 48 -0.83 11.42 -11.99
CA ASP A 48 -1.08 10.42 -13.04
C ASP A 48 -0.45 9.05 -12.80
N ASN A 49 -0.07 8.76 -11.55
CA ASN A 49 0.54 7.49 -11.19
C ASN A 49 -0.51 6.47 -10.79
N GLY A 50 -0.38 5.24 -11.32
CA GLY A 50 -1.26 4.13 -10.96
C GLY A 50 -0.98 3.60 -9.55
N TYR A 51 -2.05 3.19 -8.86
CA TYR A 51 -1.95 2.50 -7.58
C TYR A 51 -3.04 1.45 -7.39
N ILE A 52 -2.76 0.50 -6.52
CA ILE A 52 -3.73 -0.46 -5.96
C ILE A 52 -3.55 -0.45 -4.45
N LYS A 53 -4.64 -0.35 -3.70
CA LYS A 53 -4.64 -0.49 -2.25
C LYS A 53 -5.74 -1.43 -1.78
N THR A 54 -5.43 -2.21 -0.77
CA THR A 54 -6.41 -3.01 -0.03
C THR A 54 -6.61 -2.41 1.36
N MET A 55 -7.80 -2.61 1.91
CA MET A 55 -8.18 -2.05 3.19
C MET A 55 -8.72 -3.16 4.10
N ASN A 56 -8.47 -3.04 5.39
CA ASN A 56 -9.02 -3.93 6.39
C ASN A 56 -10.42 -3.49 6.85
N SER A 57 -11.05 -4.28 7.71
CA SER A 57 -12.39 -4.00 8.25
C SER A 57 -12.48 -2.69 9.07
N HIS A 58 -11.34 -2.13 9.50
CA HIS A 58 -11.27 -0.86 10.23
C HIS A 58 -11.01 0.35 9.31
N ASN A 59 -11.19 0.20 7.98
CA ASN A 59 -10.89 1.24 6.98
C ASN A 59 -9.45 1.74 6.99
N LYS A 60 -8.49 0.89 7.40
CA LYS A 60 -7.06 1.18 7.33
C LYS A 60 -6.46 0.46 6.13
N ASN A 61 -5.48 1.07 5.48
CA ASN A 61 -4.72 0.38 4.45
C ASN A 61 -4.07 -0.88 5.04
N SER A 62 -4.13 -1.99 4.33
CA SER A 62 -3.36 -3.20 4.62
C SER A 62 -2.21 -3.39 3.65
N THR A 63 -2.41 -3.01 2.38
CA THR A 63 -1.37 -3.04 1.35
C THR A 63 -1.56 -1.88 0.39
N VAL A 64 -0.47 -1.29 -0.05
CA VAL A 64 -0.45 -0.31 -1.15
C VAL A 64 0.65 -0.68 -2.13
N ILE A 65 0.30 -0.77 -3.41
CA ILE A 65 1.22 -0.97 -4.54
C ILE A 65 1.00 0.21 -5.48
N GLY A 66 2.05 0.80 -6.00
CA GLY A 66 1.89 1.92 -6.93
C GLY A 66 3.21 2.47 -7.44
N SER A 67 3.12 3.61 -8.09
CA SER A 67 4.25 4.38 -8.56
C SER A 67 4.40 5.66 -7.75
N LYS A 68 5.64 6.09 -7.54
CA LYS A 68 5.98 7.39 -6.96
C LYS A 68 6.00 8.45 -8.04
N LYS A 69 6.10 9.72 -7.66
CA LYS A 69 6.21 10.86 -8.57
C LYS A 69 7.40 10.79 -9.52
N ASP A 70 8.49 10.10 -9.11
CA ASP A 70 9.68 9.86 -9.95
C ASP A 70 9.52 8.65 -10.89
N GLY A 71 8.33 8.03 -10.94
CA GLY A 71 8.01 6.86 -11.76
C GLY A 71 8.44 5.53 -11.14
N SER A 72 9.15 5.53 -10.02
CA SER A 72 9.59 4.30 -9.38
C SER A 72 8.43 3.58 -8.68
N GLY A 73 8.41 2.24 -8.81
CA GLY A 73 7.40 1.42 -8.15
C GLY A 73 7.63 1.26 -6.65
N TYR A 74 6.56 1.01 -5.91
CA TYR A 74 6.63 0.62 -4.50
C TYR A 74 5.53 -0.35 -4.11
N LEU A 75 5.81 -1.14 -3.07
CA LEU A 75 4.85 -1.93 -2.31
C LEU A 75 5.05 -1.62 -0.84
N THR A 76 3.98 -1.37 -0.12
CA THR A 76 4.01 -1.11 1.32
C THR A 76 2.94 -1.95 2.01
N THR A 77 3.26 -2.57 3.14
CA THR A 77 2.31 -3.26 4.01
C THR A 77 2.10 -2.50 5.31
N PHE A 78 0.94 -2.73 5.92
CA PHE A 78 0.52 -2.03 7.12
C PHE A 78 -0.05 -3.02 8.14
N SER A 79 0.06 -2.70 9.42
CA SER A 79 -0.62 -3.39 10.51
C SER A 79 -2.13 -3.14 10.47
N ASN A 80 -2.89 -3.85 11.32
CA ASN A 80 -4.33 -3.64 11.46
C ASN A 80 -4.69 -2.23 11.95
N SER A 81 -3.79 -1.54 12.65
CA SER A 81 -3.94 -0.15 13.09
C SER A 81 -3.57 0.88 12.02
N GLY A 82 -3.03 0.45 10.86
CA GLY A 82 -2.62 1.32 9.77
C GLY A 82 -1.17 1.82 9.86
N ASN A 83 -0.37 1.28 10.79
CA ASN A 83 1.04 1.58 10.90
C ASN A 83 1.82 0.81 9.83
N ARG A 84 2.80 1.44 9.17
CA ARG A 84 3.63 0.79 8.17
C ARG A 84 4.46 -0.32 8.81
N THR A 85 4.49 -1.50 8.18
CA THR A 85 5.26 -2.66 8.64
C THR A 85 6.43 -2.99 7.73
N SER A 86 6.26 -2.79 6.41
CA SER A 86 7.34 -3.02 5.45
C SER A 86 7.19 -2.16 4.21
N PHE A 87 8.27 -2.05 3.44
CA PHE A 87 8.21 -1.55 2.08
C PHE A 87 9.20 -2.27 1.17
N ILE A 88 8.86 -2.34 -0.13
CA ILE A 88 9.75 -2.69 -1.24
C ILE A 88 9.69 -1.53 -2.22
N SER A 89 10.85 -1.01 -2.66
CA SER A 89 10.91 0.13 -3.55
C SER A 89 12.30 0.23 -4.19
N SER A 90 12.57 1.32 -4.91
CA SER A 90 13.91 1.71 -5.29
C SER A 90 14.36 2.96 -4.51
N ASP A 91 15.67 3.11 -4.35
CA ASP A 91 16.26 4.35 -3.88
C ASP A 91 16.37 5.37 -5.03
N LYS A 92 16.87 6.58 -4.73
CA LYS A 92 17.04 7.66 -5.72
C LYS A 92 18.02 7.36 -6.87
N LYS A 93 18.83 6.31 -6.73
CA LYS A 93 19.78 5.84 -7.74
C LYS A 93 19.26 4.66 -8.56
N GLY A 94 18.02 4.21 -8.30
CA GLY A 94 17.38 3.09 -8.97
C GLY A 94 17.69 1.72 -8.36
N ALA A 95 18.50 1.64 -7.28
CA ALA A 95 18.76 0.38 -6.60
C ALA A 95 17.53 -0.11 -5.83
N GLY A 96 17.19 -1.41 -5.95
CA GLY A 96 16.12 -2.02 -5.19
C GLY A 96 16.35 -1.95 -3.68
N MET A 97 15.30 -1.71 -2.92
CA MET A 97 15.37 -1.53 -1.47
C MET A 97 14.18 -2.20 -0.78
N ILE A 98 14.47 -2.91 0.32
CA ILE A 98 13.45 -3.48 1.24
C ILE A 98 13.69 -2.88 2.61
N GLY A 99 12.62 -2.51 3.30
CA GLY A 99 12.69 -2.02 4.67
C GLY A 99 11.61 -2.59 5.56
N LEU A 100 11.94 -2.77 6.85
CA LEU A 100 11.04 -3.25 7.90
C LEU A 100 10.99 -2.23 9.02
N TYR A 101 9.79 -2.03 9.58
CA TYR A 101 9.53 -1.11 10.69
C TYR A 101 9.12 -1.89 11.94
N ASP A 102 9.49 -1.36 13.11
CA ASP A 102 8.96 -1.82 14.39
C ASP A 102 7.58 -1.21 14.71
N LYS A 103 7.04 -1.60 15.87
CA LYS A 103 5.75 -1.08 16.38
C LYS A 103 5.74 0.43 16.59
N ASP A 104 6.91 1.05 16.82
CA ASP A 104 7.08 2.48 17.08
C ASP A 104 7.39 3.27 15.80
N GLN A 105 7.18 2.65 14.62
CA GLN A 105 7.41 3.21 13.28
C GLN A 105 8.87 3.58 13.00
N LYS A 106 9.81 2.99 13.73
CA LYS A 106 11.24 3.13 13.47
C LYS A 106 11.68 2.09 12.45
N LEU A 107 12.43 2.50 11.45
CA LEU A 107 13.02 1.60 10.46
C LEU A 107 14.11 0.77 11.13
N GLN A 108 13.87 -0.53 11.25
CA GLN A 108 14.78 -1.48 11.93
C GLN A 108 15.74 -2.18 10.97
N TYR A 109 15.29 -2.39 9.74
CA TYR A 109 16.05 -3.10 8.74
C TYR A 109 15.91 -2.42 7.39
N THR A 110 17.03 -2.30 6.68
CA THR A 110 17.04 -1.87 5.27
C THR A 110 18.08 -2.68 4.52
N GLN A 111 17.68 -3.30 3.40
CA GLN A 111 18.59 -3.93 2.45
C GLN A 111 18.48 -3.21 1.11
N LYS A 112 19.62 -2.91 0.51
CA LYS A 112 19.74 -2.37 -0.85
C LYS A 112 20.32 -3.43 -1.77
N GLY A 113 19.99 -3.38 -3.05
CA GLY A 113 20.44 -4.32 -4.07
C GLY A 113 21.93 -4.17 -4.50
N GLU A 114 22.75 -3.50 -3.69
CA GLU A 114 24.20 -3.50 -3.84
C GLU A 114 24.79 -4.58 -2.93
N LYS A 115 25.78 -5.33 -3.42
CA LYS A 115 26.44 -6.51 -2.81
C LYS A 115 26.12 -6.76 -1.34
N THR A 116 25.46 -7.86 -1.10
CA THR A 116 24.96 -8.30 0.21
C THR A 116 26.10 -8.57 1.18
N VAL A 117 26.24 -7.78 2.23
CA VAL A 117 26.76 -8.27 3.50
C VAL A 117 25.56 -8.58 4.36
N VAL A 118 25.14 -9.83 4.42
CA VAL A 118 24.18 -10.31 5.41
C VAL A 118 24.86 -10.19 6.76
N LYS A 119 24.65 -9.10 7.47
CA LYS A 119 24.89 -9.10 8.92
C LYS A 119 23.80 -9.92 9.55
N GLN A 120 24.09 -11.19 9.82
CA GLN A 120 23.33 -11.95 10.80
C GLN A 120 23.38 -11.14 12.10
N ILE A 121 22.21 -10.75 12.59
CA ILE A 121 22.07 -10.30 13.97
C ILE A 121 22.24 -11.60 14.78
N SER A 122 23.46 -11.88 15.22
CA SER A 122 23.72 -12.94 16.17
C SER A 122 23.04 -12.56 17.48
N ASP A 123 22.21 -13.47 17.98
CA ASP A 123 21.66 -13.44 19.34
C ASP A 123 22.81 -13.54 20.38
N ASP A 124 23.50 -12.45 20.61
CA ASP A 124 24.43 -12.33 21.74
C ASP A 124 23.67 -11.94 23.02
N LYS A 125 22.65 -12.73 23.35
CA LYS A 125 22.09 -12.79 24.71
C LYS A 125 22.12 -14.21 25.24
N LYS A 126 23.30 -14.78 25.39
CA LYS A 126 23.56 -15.89 26.34
C LYS A 126 25.02 -15.88 26.69
N LYS A 127 25.40 -15.27 27.83
CA LYS A 127 26.35 -15.74 28.83
C LYS A 127 26.78 -14.59 29.74
N LYS A 128 26.04 -14.36 30.80
CA LYS A 128 26.63 -14.01 32.07
C LYS A 128 26.01 -14.93 33.11
N LYS A 129 26.76 -15.98 33.44
CA LYS A 129 26.71 -16.60 34.75
C LYS A 129 27.53 -15.79 35.70
#